data_671e111d88450167872ad8be54aa2545
#
_entry.id   671e111d88450167872ad8be54aa2545
#
_cell.length_a   1.000
_cell.length_b   1.000
_cell.length_c   1.000
_cell.angle_alpha   90.00
_cell.angle_beta   90.00
_cell.angle_gamma   90.00
#
_symmetry.space_group_name_H-M   'P 1'
#
loop_
_entity.id
_entity.type
_entity.pdbx_description
1 polymer ?
#
loop_
_entity_poly.entity_id
_entity_poly.type
_entity_poly.pdbx_seq_one_letter_code
_entity_poly.pdbx_strand_id
1 'polypeptide(L)'
;MAHSLKGQAAITLFEAADYFGGHTNTVELTLDGPNGPLTHGVDTGFLVFNERTYPALIRLFSELAVPTARSDMSFSVQVPQAGFGMPLEWSGSSLGSVFSQRRNLFRPRFLRMLFDVLRFNRLATGLARNGQETEMMQPLGDFLLQHRFSSEFRDWYFLPMLGCIWSCPTDQMLRFPVATMVRFCHNHGLIQISQRPQWWTVPGGARQYVDKITTWIADKRLRSPVLQIRRDALGVDINTDGQTERFDKVVLACHSDQALALLGDASGAEQRTLGAIRYQANRAVLHTDVSVLPRQRRAWAAWNYERADAGTDANQVCLHYLLNLLQPLPFAQTVLVSLNPLREIDPSHVHASFDYAHPVFDLAAIRAQRQVAALQGRRHSYFCGAWTGYGFHEDGLKSGLAVAAQIKALPGQDWGTLQ
;
A
#
# COMPACT_ATOMS: atom_id res chain seq x y z
N MET A 1 -17.58 2.65 -1.95
CA MET A 1 -18.59 3.12 -2.91
C MET A 1 -19.89 2.35 -2.70
N ALA A 2 -19.99 1.07 -3.01
CA ALA A 2 -21.20 0.27 -2.87
C ALA A 2 -21.95 0.47 -1.52
N HIS A 3 -21.23 0.35 -0.40
CA HIS A 3 -21.78 0.57 0.94
C HIS A 3 -22.51 1.93 1.08
N SER A 4 -22.00 2.98 0.46
CA SER A 4 -22.63 4.32 0.48
C SER A 4 -23.89 4.43 -0.38
N LEU A 5 -24.10 3.48 -1.31
CA LEU A 5 -25.30 3.42 -2.18
C LEU A 5 -26.35 2.41 -1.69
N LYS A 6 -26.15 1.85 -0.49
CA LYS A 6 -27.09 0.92 0.12
C LYS A 6 -28.51 1.52 0.18
N GLY A 7 -29.50 0.76 -0.31
CA GLY A 7 -30.91 1.19 -0.37
C GLY A 7 -31.22 2.25 -1.44
N GLN A 8 -30.25 2.61 -2.29
CA GLN A 8 -30.41 3.63 -3.35
C GLN A 8 -30.14 3.08 -4.74
N ALA A 9 -29.43 1.95 -4.87
CA ALA A 9 -29.14 1.31 -6.14
C ALA A 9 -29.12 -0.21 -5.99
N ALA A 10 -29.57 -0.91 -7.01
CA ALA A 10 -29.29 -2.34 -7.17
C ALA A 10 -27.82 -2.49 -7.58
N ILE A 11 -27.06 -3.28 -6.83
CA ILE A 11 -25.63 -3.43 -7.05
C ILE A 11 -25.30 -4.89 -7.33
N THR A 12 -24.63 -5.12 -8.47
CA THR A 12 -23.94 -6.36 -8.78
C THR A 12 -22.46 -6.14 -8.57
N LEU A 13 -21.80 -6.97 -7.75
CA LEU A 13 -20.38 -6.93 -7.47
C LEU A 13 -19.69 -8.09 -8.17
N PHE A 14 -18.83 -7.79 -9.15
CA PHE A 14 -17.99 -8.77 -9.83
C PHE A 14 -16.59 -8.77 -9.20
N GLU A 15 -16.06 -9.94 -8.87
CA GLU A 15 -14.70 -10.17 -8.40
C GLU A 15 -14.09 -11.34 -9.17
N ALA A 16 -12.90 -11.13 -9.73
CA ALA A 16 -12.19 -12.17 -10.48
C ALA A 16 -11.57 -13.23 -9.57
N ALA A 17 -11.14 -12.83 -8.37
CA ALA A 17 -10.57 -13.72 -7.36
C ALA A 17 -11.62 -14.60 -6.69
N ASP A 18 -11.18 -15.51 -5.84
CA ASP A 18 -12.02 -16.38 -5.02
C ASP A 18 -12.35 -15.78 -3.63
N TYR A 19 -11.98 -14.52 -3.39
CA TYR A 19 -12.32 -13.74 -2.20
C TYR A 19 -12.57 -12.27 -2.54
N PHE A 20 -13.38 -11.60 -1.73
CA PHE A 20 -13.56 -10.15 -1.81
C PHE A 20 -12.49 -9.42 -0.97
N GLY A 21 -12.04 -8.26 -1.44
CA GLY A 21 -11.19 -7.37 -0.66
C GLY A 21 -9.88 -6.98 -1.34
N GLY A 22 -9.44 -7.68 -2.38
CA GLY A 22 -8.19 -7.40 -3.08
C GLY A 22 -6.99 -7.43 -2.12
N HIS A 23 -6.30 -6.29 -1.92
CA HIS A 23 -5.19 -6.18 -0.96
C HIS A 23 -5.64 -6.29 0.53
N THR A 24 -6.93 -6.25 0.84
CA THR A 24 -7.46 -6.65 2.15
C THR A 24 -7.60 -8.16 2.18
N ASN A 25 -6.47 -8.84 2.23
CA ASN A 25 -6.38 -10.29 2.16
C ASN A 25 -5.95 -10.86 3.52
N THR A 26 -6.89 -11.47 4.21
CA THR A 26 -6.66 -12.19 5.47
C THR A 26 -6.64 -13.69 5.21
N VAL A 27 -5.55 -14.34 5.60
CA VAL A 27 -5.35 -15.81 5.48
C VAL A 27 -5.57 -16.46 6.83
N GLU A 28 -6.34 -17.52 6.88
CA GLU A 28 -6.44 -18.38 8.07
C GLU A 28 -5.16 -19.22 8.19
N LEU A 29 -4.33 -18.89 9.18
CA LEU A 29 -3.09 -19.57 9.45
C LEU A 29 -3.27 -20.48 10.67
N THR A 30 -2.90 -21.75 10.54
CA THR A 30 -2.89 -22.72 11.65
C THR A 30 -1.46 -23.07 12.00
N LEU A 31 -1.07 -22.80 13.25
CA LEU A 31 0.24 -23.15 13.80
C LEU A 31 0.09 -23.89 15.12
N ASP A 32 1.15 -24.59 15.54
CA ASP A 32 1.17 -25.27 16.83
C ASP A 32 1.12 -24.24 17.98
N GLY A 33 0.20 -24.45 18.89
CA GLY A 33 0.04 -23.68 20.12
C GLY A 33 0.29 -24.55 21.38
N PRO A 34 0.33 -23.94 22.57
CA PRO A 34 0.59 -24.66 23.83
C PRO A 34 -0.41 -25.78 24.13
N ASN A 35 -1.64 -25.66 23.62
CA ASN A 35 -2.75 -26.60 23.86
C ASN A 35 -3.22 -27.32 22.60
N GLY A 36 -2.39 -27.38 21.55
CA GLY A 36 -2.72 -27.96 20.26
C GLY A 36 -2.77 -26.92 19.14
N PRO A 37 -3.17 -27.29 17.92
CA PRO A 37 -3.22 -26.39 16.77
C PRO A 37 -4.11 -25.17 17.05
N LEU A 38 -3.64 -23.98 16.70
CA LEU A 38 -4.32 -22.70 16.85
C LEU A 38 -4.47 -22.03 15.49
N THR A 39 -5.71 -21.69 15.12
CA THR A 39 -6.00 -20.99 13.85
C THR A 39 -6.32 -19.53 14.12
N HIS A 40 -5.74 -18.63 13.33
CA HIS A 40 -5.99 -17.18 13.43
C HIS A 40 -5.83 -16.49 12.09
N GLY A 41 -6.63 -15.44 11.86
CA GLY A 41 -6.54 -14.62 10.65
C GLY A 41 -5.29 -13.75 10.64
N VAL A 42 -4.55 -13.78 9.54
CA VAL A 42 -3.30 -13.06 9.31
C VAL A 42 -3.40 -12.24 8.03
N ASP A 43 -3.18 -10.94 8.11
CA ASP A 43 -3.24 -10.06 6.94
C ASP A 43 -1.92 -10.11 6.13
N THR A 44 -2.05 -10.15 4.81
CA THR A 44 -0.91 -10.25 3.89
C THR A 44 -0.73 -9.04 2.99
N GLY A 45 -1.69 -8.11 2.96
CA GLY A 45 -1.64 -6.89 2.16
C GLY A 45 -1.89 -5.63 2.99
N PHE A 46 -3.13 -5.30 3.33
CA PHE A 46 -3.42 -4.18 4.22
C PHE A 46 -3.14 -4.54 5.68
N LEU A 47 -2.19 -3.85 6.32
CA LEU A 47 -1.70 -4.20 7.65
C LEU A 47 -2.07 -3.18 8.72
N VAL A 48 -1.95 -1.88 8.43
CA VAL A 48 -2.00 -0.82 9.46
C VAL A 48 -2.63 0.48 8.96
N PHE A 49 -3.18 1.26 9.88
CA PHE A 49 -3.69 2.61 9.66
C PHE A 49 -3.40 3.49 10.89
N ASN A 50 -3.58 4.81 10.78
CA ASN A 50 -3.39 5.73 11.89
C ASN A 50 -4.46 6.83 11.93
N GLU A 51 -4.60 7.48 13.07
CA GLU A 51 -5.66 8.46 13.33
C GLU A 51 -5.51 9.75 12.50
N ARG A 52 -4.30 10.11 12.12
CA ARG A 52 -4.02 11.37 11.43
C ARG A 52 -4.41 11.33 9.95
N THR A 53 -4.11 10.22 9.28
CA THR A 53 -4.19 10.14 7.81
C THR A 53 -5.29 9.22 7.30
N TYR A 54 -6.02 8.52 8.18
CA TYR A 54 -7.11 7.60 7.82
C TYR A 54 -8.48 7.99 8.43
N PRO A 55 -8.92 9.27 8.38
CA PRO A 55 -10.16 9.69 9.04
C PRO A 55 -11.43 9.05 8.45
N ALA A 56 -11.47 8.80 7.13
CA ALA A 56 -12.62 8.16 6.50
C ALA A 56 -12.69 6.67 6.84
N LEU A 57 -11.53 5.98 6.88
CA LEU A 57 -11.46 4.57 7.27
C LEU A 57 -11.87 4.37 8.74
N ILE A 58 -11.42 5.23 9.63
CA ILE A 58 -11.79 5.19 11.06
C ILE A 58 -13.30 5.39 11.23
N ARG A 59 -13.89 6.33 10.49
CA ARG A 59 -15.34 6.54 10.50
C ARG A 59 -16.06 5.27 10.03
N LEU A 60 -15.62 4.69 8.92
CA LEU A 60 -16.19 3.44 8.39
C LEU A 60 -16.07 2.30 9.42
N PHE A 61 -14.93 2.15 10.08
CA PHE A 61 -14.74 1.12 11.12
C PHE A 61 -15.66 1.34 12.32
N SER A 62 -15.86 2.60 12.71
CA SER A 62 -16.81 2.96 13.77
C SER A 62 -18.25 2.62 13.37
N GLU A 63 -18.69 2.96 12.15
CA GLU A 63 -20.03 2.66 11.62
C GLU A 63 -20.29 1.16 11.54
N LEU A 64 -19.28 0.38 11.19
CA LEU A 64 -19.37 -1.07 11.05
C LEU A 64 -19.06 -1.83 12.36
N ALA A 65 -18.75 -1.14 13.45
CA ALA A 65 -18.28 -1.75 14.69
C ALA A 65 -17.14 -2.75 14.46
N VAL A 66 -16.09 -2.32 13.71
CA VAL A 66 -14.87 -3.11 13.48
C VAL A 66 -13.92 -2.91 14.65
N PRO A 67 -13.49 -3.97 15.34
CA PRO A 67 -12.52 -3.84 16.43
C PRO A 67 -11.16 -3.41 15.89
N THR A 68 -10.42 -2.62 16.69
CA THR A 68 -9.07 -2.18 16.35
C THR A 68 -8.12 -2.39 17.52
N ALA A 69 -6.85 -2.66 17.22
CA ALA A 69 -5.80 -2.84 18.21
C ALA A 69 -4.58 -1.99 17.87
N ARG A 70 -3.78 -1.64 18.87
CA ARG A 70 -2.51 -0.93 18.66
C ARG A 70 -1.54 -1.77 17.86
N SER A 71 -0.81 -1.13 16.95
CA SER A 71 0.21 -1.73 16.10
C SER A 71 1.55 -1.01 16.27
N ASP A 72 2.63 -1.72 15.99
CA ASP A 72 3.98 -1.17 15.90
C ASP A 72 4.27 -0.74 14.45
N MET A 73 4.99 0.38 14.29
CA MET A 73 5.44 0.90 13.00
C MET A 73 6.96 1.12 13.02
N SER A 74 7.67 0.25 13.69
CA SER A 74 9.14 0.25 13.73
C SER A 74 9.72 -0.20 12.39
N PHE A 75 10.93 0.27 12.11
CA PHE A 75 11.61 0.07 10.84
C PHE A 75 13.08 -0.31 11.07
N SER A 76 13.55 -1.28 10.31
CA SER A 76 14.95 -1.71 10.29
C SER A 76 15.52 -1.84 8.88
N VAL A 77 16.85 -1.81 8.80
CA VAL A 77 17.59 -1.93 7.55
C VAL A 77 18.71 -2.96 7.71
N GLN A 78 18.78 -3.86 6.75
CA GLN A 78 19.89 -4.77 6.52
C GLN A 78 20.60 -4.40 5.22
N VAL A 79 21.91 -4.16 5.28
CA VAL A 79 22.77 -3.96 4.10
C VAL A 79 23.88 -5.01 4.17
N PRO A 80 23.79 -6.09 3.38
CA PRO A 80 24.74 -7.21 3.47
C PRO A 80 26.20 -6.77 3.26
N GLN A 81 26.44 -5.86 2.33
CA GLN A 81 27.78 -5.33 2.00
C GLN A 81 27.86 -3.82 2.22
N ALA A 82 27.93 -3.40 3.48
CA ALA A 82 28.03 -1.98 3.85
C ALA A 82 29.50 -1.46 3.96
N GLY A 83 30.40 -2.01 3.17
CA GLY A 83 31.83 -1.74 3.16
C GLY A 83 32.64 -2.62 4.14
N PHE A 84 33.89 -2.93 3.78
CA PHE A 84 34.80 -3.88 4.47
C PHE A 84 34.21 -5.30 4.64
N GLY A 85 33.28 -5.73 3.75
CA GLY A 85 32.67 -7.05 3.77
C GLY A 85 31.75 -7.35 4.98
N MET A 86 31.43 -6.34 5.78
CA MET A 86 30.65 -6.51 7.01
C MET A 86 29.22 -5.99 6.84
N PRO A 87 28.18 -6.79 7.18
CA PRO A 87 26.80 -6.35 7.09
C PRO A 87 26.51 -5.19 8.05
N LEU A 88 25.64 -4.28 7.65
CA LEU A 88 25.07 -3.24 8.48
C LEU A 88 23.64 -3.63 8.83
N GLU A 89 23.35 -3.68 10.13
CA GLU A 89 22.00 -3.94 10.66
C GLU A 89 21.68 -2.89 11.73
N TRP A 90 20.55 -2.22 11.60
CA TRP A 90 20.10 -1.22 12.56
C TRP A 90 18.60 -0.98 12.46
N SER A 91 18.00 -0.42 13.51
CA SER A 91 16.60 0.00 13.53
C SER A 91 16.45 1.37 14.19
N GLY A 92 15.48 2.15 13.75
CA GLY A 92 15.19 3.49 14.26
C GLY A 92 14.32 3.53 15.52
N SER A 93 14.04 2.40 16.17
CA SER A 93 13.06 2.31 17.27
C SER A 93 13.59 2.87 18.60
N SER A 94 14.89 2.76 18.86
CA SER A 94 15.54 3.24 20.07
C SER A 94 17.04 3.46 19.85
N LEU A 95 17.73 4.17 20.74
CA LEU A 95 19.18 4.27 20.70
C LEU A 95 19.87 2.90 20.75
N GLY A 96 19.32 1.96 21.52
CA GLY A 96 19.82 0.59 21.61
C GLY A 96 19.70 -0.18 20.30
N SER A 97 18.67 0.07 19.49
CA SER A 97 18.47 -0.57 18.20
C SER A 97 19.21 0.16 17.05
N VAL A 98 19.38 1.48 17.14
CA VAL A 98 20.25 2.25 16.23
C VAL A 98 21.69 1.73 16.31
N PHE A 99 22.16 1.48 17.51
CA PHE A 99 23.50 0.90 17.78
C PHE A 99 23.41 -0.59 18.15
N SER A 100 22.51 -1.35 17.55
CA SER A 100 22.42 -2.82 17.71
C SER A 100 23.76 -3.50 17.46
N GLN A 101 24.52 -2.98 16.50
CA GLN A 101 25.93 -3.27 16.28
C GLN A 101 26.78 -2.16 16.92
N ARG A 102 27.36 -2.41 18.09
CA ARG A 102 28.14 -1.40 18.87
C ARG A 102 29.26 -0.75 18.06
N ARG A 103 29.85 -1.46 17.08
CA ARG A 103 30.87 -0.91 16.16
C ARG A 103 30.39 0.30 15.36
N ASN A 104 29.07 0.46 15.16
CA ASN A 104 28.51 1.59 14.42
C ASN A 104 28.69 2.93 15.16
N LEU A 105 28.95 2.93 16.48
CA LEU A 105 29.36 4.12 17.25
C LEU A 105 30.68 4.75 16.75
N PHE A 106 31.58 3.92 16.18
CA PHE A 106 32.88 4.34 15.68
C PHE A 106 32.97 4.34 14.16
N ARG A 107 31.84 4.26 13.45
CA ARG A 107 31.76 4.20 12.00
C ARG A 107 31.39 5.58 11.43
N PRO A 108 32.36 6.39 10.91
CA PRO A 108 32.10 7.76 10.49
C PRO A 108 30.98 7.86 9.44
N ARG A 109 30.92 6.90 8.50
CA ARG A 109 29.89 6.82 7.46
C ARG A 109 28.49 6.62 8.06
N PHE A 110 28.37 5.81 9.12
CA PHE A 110 27.08 5.60 9.81
C PHE A 110 26.66 6.86 10.58
N LEU A 111 27.60 7.51 11.27
CA LEU A 111 27.34 8.77 11.98
C LEU A 111 26.94 9.89 11.02
N ARG A 112 27.58 9.95 9.84
CA ARG A 112 27.22 10.89 8.77
C ARG A 112 25.78 10.65 8.29
N MET A 113 25.38 9.39 8.08
CA MET A 113 24.00 9.04 7.76
C MET A 113 23.02 9.58 8.80
N LEU A 114 23.29 9.37 10.11
CA LEU A 114 22.41 9.85 11.18
C LEU A 114 22.32 11.39 11.19
N PHE A 115 23.45 12.09 10.97
CA PHE A 115 23.42 13.54 10.82
C PHE A 115 22.56 13.99 9.64
N ASP A 116 22.71 13.33 8.49
CA ASP A 116 21.90 13.62 7.30
C ASP A 116 20.41 13.34 7.53
N VAL A 117 20.03 12.33 8.33
CA VAL A 117 18.63 12.10 8.73
C VAL A 117 18.06 13.31 9.46
N LEU A 118 18.80 13.86 10.44
CA LEU A 118 18.35 15.04 11.18
C LEU A 118 18.23 16.28 10.29
N ARG A 119 19.22 16.46 9.40
CA ARG A 119 19.23 17.56 8.42
C ARG A 119 18.07 17.46 7.44
N PHE A 120 17.80 16.26 6.93
CA PHE A 120 16.71 15.99 6.02
C PHE A 120 15.35 16.25 6.69
N ASN A 121 15.13 15.75 7.91
CA ASN A 121 13.88 15.95 8.64
C ASN A 121 13.57 17.44 8.84
N ARG A 122 14.58 18.26 9.14
CA ARG A 122 14.42 19.72 9.25
C ARG A 122 14.06 20.36 7.92
N LEU A 123 14.79 20.02 6.85
CA LEU A 123 14.57 20.55 5.50
C LEU A 123 13.18 20.13 4.98
N ALA A 124 12.84 18.85 5.04
CA ALA A 124 11.58 18.33 4.56
C ALA A 124 10.38 18.92 5.33
N THR A 125 10.52 19.16 6.64
CA THR A 125 9.47 19.82 7.42
C THR A 125 9.27 21.27 6.97
N GLY A 126 10.36 22.00 6.65
CA GLY A 126 10.30 23.34 6.08
C GLY A 126 9.60 23.37 4.73
N LEU A 127 9.97 22.45 3.84
CA LEU A 127 9.35 22.29 2.52
C LEU A 127 7.86 21.91 2.59
N ALA A 128 7.49 21.04 3.52
CA ALA A 128 6.07 20.67 3.70
C ALA A 128 5.19 21.87 4.06
N ARG A 129 5.74 22.85 4.78
CA ARG A 129 5.03 24.04 5.24
C ARG A 129 5.05 25.18 4.22
N ASN A 130 6.18 25.44 3.59
CA ASN A 130 6.44 26.68 2.83
C ASN A 130 7.14 26.42 1.47
N GLY A 131 7.26 25.16 1.01
CA GLY A 131 8.01 24.83 -0.21
C GLY A 131 7.38 25.44 -1.47
N GLN A 132 8.21 26.00 -2.35
CA GLN A 132 7.78 26.49 -3.65
C GLN A 132 7.43 25.33 -4.58
N GLU A 133 6.45 25.50 -5.45
CA GLU A 133 5.95 24.43 -6.32
C GLU A 133 7.06 23.91 -7.26
N THR A 134 7.92 24.78 -7.77
CA THR A 134 9.04 24.41 -8.62
C THR A 134 10.03 23.47 -7.92
N GLU A 135 10.40 23.78 -6.67
CA GLU A 135 11.27 22.92 -5.85
C GLU A 135 10.60 21.59 -5.50
N MET A 136 9.31 21.63 -5.23
CA MET A 136 8.51 20.47 -4.88
C MET A 136 8.24 19.52 -6.06
N MET A 137 8.29 20.00 -7.30
CA MET A 137 8.05 19.20 -8.51
C MET A 137 9.32 18.61 -9.12
N GLN A 138 10.52 18.93 -8.62
CA GLN A 138 11.76 18.33 -9.09
C GLN A 138 11.83 16.83 -8.69
N PRO A 139 12.59 16.00 -9.46
CA PRO A 139 12.85 14.61 -9.10
C PRO A 139 13.61 14.51 -7.77
N LEU A 140 13.28 13.51 -6.97
CA LEU A 140 13.89 13.27 -5.67
C LEU A 140 15.41 13.06 -5.76
N GLY A 141 15.89 12.38 -6.80
CA GLY A 141 17.33 12.17 -7.03
C GLY A 141 18.08 13.48 -7.18
N ASP A 142 17.54 14.43 -7.97
CA ASP A 142 18.14 15.75 -8.20
C ASP A 142 18.15 16.57 -6.91
N PHE A 143 17.07 16.51 -6.14
CA PHE A 143 16.97 17.15 -4.83
C PHE A 143 18.05 16.66 -3.86
N LEU A 144 18.25 15.33 -3.76
CA LEU A 144 19.28 14.76 -2.88
C LEU A 144 20.70 15.21 -3.29
N LEU A 145 20.98 15.28 -4.60
CA LEU A 145 22.25 15.76 -5.14
C LEU A 145 22.45 17.26 -4.88
N GLN A 146 21.45 18.09 -5.16
CA GLN A 146 21.50 19.54 -4.94
C GLN A 146 21.79 19.88 -3.48
N HIS A 147 21.17 19.16 -2.56
CA HIS A 147 21.38 19.36 -1.12
C HIS A 147 22.57 18.57 -0.55
N ARG A 148 23.39 17.92 -1.39
CA ARG A 148 24.60 17.19 -1.00
C ARG A 148 24.39 16.18 0.12
N PHE A 149 23.31 15.40 0.04
CA PHE A 149 23.10 14.27 0.94
C PHE A 149 24.06 13.12 0.62
N SER A 150 24.55 12.44 1.66
CA SER A 150 25.49 11.33 1.49
C SER A 150 24.85 10.11 0.84
N SER A 151 25.67 9.29 0.18
CA SER A 151 25.22 7.99 -0.35
C SER A 151 24.73 7.07 0.77
N GLU A 152 25.34 7.15 1.94
CA GLU A 152 24.93 6.40 3.13
C GLU A 152 23.52 6.78 3.59
N PHE A 153 23.19 8.07 3.61
CA PHE A 153 21.84 8.54 3.90
C PHE A 153 20.85 8.00 2.86
N ARG A 154 21.17 8.15 1.58
CA ARG A 154 20.32 7.68 0.48
C ARG A 154 20.09 6.17 0.56
N ASP A 155 21.16 5.37 0.69
CA ASP A 155 21.15 3.92 0.46
C ASP A 155 20.92 3.10 1.74
N TRP A 156 21.22 3.64 2.93
CA TRP A 156 21.08 2.92 4.21
C TRP A 156 19.90 3.38 5.07
N TYR A 157 19.23 4.47 4.66
CA TYR A 157 18.06 4.98 5.38
C TYR A 157 16.92 5.35 4.43
N PHE A 158 17.18 6.28 3.49
CA PHE A 158 16.12 7.01 2.81
C PHE A 158 15.38 6.15 1.78
N LEU A 159 16.09 5.54 0.82
CA LEU A 159 15.50 4.62 -0.15
C LEU A 159 14.93 3.35 0.52
N PRO A 160 15.58 2.72 1.52
CA PRO A 160 14.96 1.70 2.35
C PRO A 160 13.61 2.10 2.95
N MET A 161 13.53 3.28 3.57
CA MET A 161 12.29 3.79 4.15
C MET A 161 11.19 3.98 3.08
N LEU A 162 11.54 4.57 1.94
CA LEU A 162 10.60 4.75 0.82
C LEU A 162 10.19 3.39 0.22
N GLY A 163 11.11 2.44 0.12
CA GLY A 163 10.85 1.08 -0.33
C GLY A 163 9.81 0.37 0.53
N CYS A 164 9.88 0.56 1.84
CA CYS A 164 8.86 0.06 2.76
C CYS A 164 7.47 0.64 2.48
N ILE A 165 7.40 1.89 2.01
CA ILE A 165 6.14 2.60 1.81
C ILE A 165 5.49 2.21 0.47
N TRP A 166 6.25 2.25 -0.63
CA TRP A 166 5.70 2.11 -1.99
C TRP A 166 6.09 0.82 -2.72
N SER A 167 6.99 0.02 -2.15
CA SER A 167 7.37 -1.31 -2.68
C SER A 167 7.73 -1.31 -4.17
N CYS A 168 8.34 -0.23 -4.65
CA CYS A 168 8.80 -0.09 -6.04
C CYS A 168 10.32 0.07 -6.10
N PRO A 169 10.97 -0.26 -7.23
CA PRO A 169 12.41 -0.17 -7.40
C PRO A 169 13.01 1.19 -7.02
N THR A 170 14.19 1.18 -6.41
CA THR A 170 14.81 2.39 -5.84
C THR A 170 15.14 3.46 -6.89
N ASP A 171 15.49 3.07 -8.12
CA ASP A 171 15.71 3.99 -9.24
C ASP A 171 14.42 4.70 -9.68
N GLN A 172 13.28 4.02 -9.59
CA GLN A 172 11.98 4.62 -9.87
C GLN A 172 11.60 5.63 -8.79
N MET A 173 11.85 5.32 -7.51
CA MET A 173 11.60 6.25 -6.40
C MET A 173 12.40 7.55 -6.53
N LEU A 174 13.62 7.50 -7.05
CA LEU A 174 14.43 8.69 -7.32
C LEU A 174 13.81 9.64 -8.36
N ARG A 175 12.88 9.15 -9.17
CA ARG A 175 12.10 9.95 -10.16
C ARG A 175 10.82 10.54 -9.59
N PHE A 176 10.43 10.16 -8.37
CA PHE A 176 9.24 10.73 -7.73
C PHE A 176 9.44 12.23 -7.49
N PRO A 177 8.37 13.04 -7.62
CA PRO A 177 8.44 14.43 -7.19
C PRO A 177 8.74 14.54 -5.70
N VAL A 178 9.59 15.48 -5.31
CA VAL A 178 9.85 15.81 -3.89
C VAL A 178 8.55 16.03 -3.14
N ALA A 179 7.57 16.70 -3.76
CA ALA A 179 6.24 16.95 -3.19
C ALA A 179 5.55 15.67 -2.68
N THR A 180 5.55 14.62 -3.49
CA THR A 180 4.90 13.34 -3.15
C THR A 180 5.49 12.78 -1.87
N MET A 181 6.82 12.69 -1.82
CA MET A 181 7.53 12.13 -0.67
C MET A 181 7.45 13.03 0.57
N VAL A 182 7.72 14.34 0.44
CA VAL A 182 7.73 15.28 1.59
C VAL A 182 6.35 15.37 2.23
N ARG A 183 5.29 15.56 1.43
CA ARG A 183 3.92 15.66 1.94
C ARG A 183 3.49 14.35 2.60
N PHE A 184 3.77 13.23 1.96
CA PHE A 184 3.45 11.93 2.54
C PHE A 184 4.16 11.73 3.88
N CYS A 185 5.49 11.84 3.92
CA CYS A 185 6.27 11.64 5.14
C CYS A 185 5.89 12.62 6.26
N HIS A 186 5.58 13.87 5.92
CA HIS A 186 5.11 14.86 6.88
C HIS A 186 3.74 14.48 7.45
N ASN A 187 2.77 14.13 6.60
CA ASN A 187 1.42 13.78 7.02
C ASN A 187 1.40 12.53 7.90
N HIS A 188 2.22 11.53 7.57
CA HIS A 188 2.33 10.28 8.33
C HIS A 188 3.29 10.36 9.54
N GLY A 189 3.88 11.52 9.81
CA GLY A 189 4.80 11.70 10.93
C GLY A 189 6.14 10.94 10.80
N LEU A 190 6.53 10.51 9.60
CA LEU A 190 7.74 9.71 9.36
C LEU A 190 9.03 10.53 9.47
N ILE A 191 8.96 11.84 9.22
CA ILE A 191 10.08 12.78 9.39
C ILE A 191 10.08 13.43 10.78
N GLN A 192 9.25 12.95 11.71
CA GLN A 192 9.19 13.39 13.10
C GLN A 192 9.90 12.39 14.00
N ILE A 193 10.71 12.89 14.96
CA ILE A 193 11.38 12.06 15.97
C ILE A 193 10.44 11.81 17.15
N SER A 194 9.62 12.81 17.50
CA SER A 194 8.64 12.76 18.58
C SER A 194 7.24 13.02 18.07
N GLN A 195 6.21 12.72 18.87
CA GLN A 195 4.80 12.93 18.53
C GLN A 195 4.36 12.21 17.25
N ARG A 196 4.92 11.03 17.02
CA ARG A 196 4.49 10.16 15.92
C ARG A 196 3.04 9.70 16.16
N PRO A 197 2.20 9.58 15.12
CA PRO A 197 0.86 9.05 15.27
C PRO A 197 0.88 7.62 15.80
N GLN A 198 -0.12 7.25 16.61
CA GLN A 198 -0.34 5.86 16.96
C GLN A 198 -0.86 5.11 15.73
N TRP A 199 -0.29 3.95 15.48
CA TRP A 199 -0.74 3.04 14.43
C TRP A 199 -1.65 1.96 15.01
N TRP A 200 -2.58 1.51 14.20
CA TRP A 200 -3.62 0.55 14.54
C TRP A 200 -3.74 -0.51 13.49
N THR A 201 -4.28 -1.66 13.86
CA THR A 201 -4.61 -2.79 12.98
C THR A 201 -5.97 -3.37 13.36
N VAL A 202 -6.47 -4.31 12.54
CA VAL A 202 -7.70 -5.05 12.82
C VAL A 202 -7.33 -6.42 13.42
N PRO A 203 -7.60 -6.68 14.70
CA PRO A 203 -7.31 -7.99 15.31
C PRO A 203 -8.16 -9.08 14.65
N GLY A 204 -7.53 -10.22 14.33
CA GLY A 204 -8.18 -11.31 13.61
C GLY A 204 -8.31 -11.09 12.09
N GLY A 205 -7.76 -9.99 11.58
CA GLY A 205 -7.65 -9.71 10.16
C GLY A 205 -8.68 -8.72 9.60
N ALA A 206 -8.25 -7.97 8.61
CA ALA A 206 -9.01 -6.90 8.00
C ALA A 206 -10.19 -7.40 7.14
N ARG A 207 -10.23 -8.67 6.74
CA ARG A 207 -11.38 -9.29 6.05
C ARG A 207 -12.71 -9.03 6.78
N GLN A 208 -12.68 -8.89 8.11
CA GLN A 208 -13.89 -8.62 8.90
C GLN A 208 -14.66 -7.39 8.42
N TYR A 209 -13.99 -6.31 8.04
CA TYR A 209 -14.73 -5.15 7.52
C TYR A 209 -15.21 -5.35 6.08
N VAL A 210 -14.49 -6.12 5.27
CA VAL A 210 -14.91 -6.48 3.91
C VAL A 210 -16.22 -7.27 3.97
N ASP A 211 -16.30 -8.26 4.84
CA ASP A 211 -17.52 -9.05 5.06
C ASP A 211 -18.68 -8.15 5.47
N LYS A 212 -18.45 -7.24 6.42
CA LYS A 212 -19.50 -6.32 6.89
C LYS A 212 -19.98 -5.35 5.81
N ILE A 213 -19.09 -4.81 4.97
CA ILE A 213 -19.51 -3.89 3.89
C ILE A 213 -20.14 -4.58 2.70
N THR A 214 -19.92 -5.87 2.52
CA THR A 214 -20.47 -6.66 1.39
C THR A 214 -21.70 -7.50 1.75
N THR A 215 -21.98 -7.69 3.04
CA THR A 215 -23.08 -8.56 3.52
C THR A 215 -24.45 -8.20 2.92
N TRP A 216 -24.74 -6.91 2.74
CA TRP A 216 -26.02 -6.43 2.23
C TRP A 216 -26.15 -6.52 0.70
N ILE A 217 -25.05 -6.76 -0.04
CA ILE A 217 -25.07 -6.89 -1.51
C ILE A 217 -25.62 -8.27 -1.85
N ALA A 218 -26.82 -8.30 -2.44
CA ALA A 218 -27.49 -9.55 -2.77
C ALA A 218 -26.80 -10.27 -3.94
N ASP A 219 -26.41 -9.52 -4.99
CA ASP A 219 -25.72 -10.05 -6.16
C ASP A 219 -24.22 -9.74 -6.09
N LYS A 220 -23.46 -10.65 -5.51
CA LYS A 220 -22.00 -10.60 -5.41
C LYS A 220 -21.39 -11.90 -5.91
N ARG A 221 -20.50 -11.81 -6.88
CA ARG A 221 -20.00 -12.93 -7.66
C ARG A 221 -18.47 -13.02 -7.53
N LEU A 222 -17.99 -14.12 -6.98
CA LEU A 222 -16.57 -14.51 -6.96
C LEU A 222 -16.22 -15.33 -8.20
N ARG A 223 -14.94 -15.39 -8.55
CA ARG A 223 -14.46 -16.13 -9.74
C ARG A 223 -15.22 -15.75 -11.01
N SER A 224 -15.60 -14.48 -11.08
CA SER A 224 -16.42 -13.92 -12.16
C SER A 224 -15.67 -12.77 -12.84
N PRO A 225 -14.57 -13.06 -13.55
CA PRO A 225 -13.81 -12.04 -14.23
C PRO A 225 -14.65 -11.35 -15.31
N VAL A 226 -14.71 -10.03 -15.25
CA VAL A 226 -15.21 -9.23 -16.37
C VAL A 226 -14.16 -9.27 -17.48
N LEU A 227 -14.57 -9.64 -18.68
CA LEU A 227 -13.70 -9.78 -19.85
C LEU A 227 -13.71 -8.53 -20.73
N GLN A 228 -14.87 -7.88 -20.86
CA GLN A 228 -15.03 -6.68 -21.67
C GLN A 228 -16.21 -5.84 -21.18
N ILE A 229 -16.05 -4.53 -21.31
CA ILE A 229 -17.09 -3.53 -21.07
C ILE A 229 -17.29 -2.74 -22.35
N ARG A 230 -18.53 -2.61 -22.80
CA ARG A 230 -18.94 -1.76 -23.91
C ARG A 230 -20.02 -0.80 -23.44
N ARG A 231 -19.98 0.43 -23.97
CA ARG A 231 -20.85 1.52 -23.51
C ARG A 231 -21.50 2.21 -24.68
N ASP A 232 -22.80 2.48 -24.57
CA ASP A 232 -23.55 3.26 -25.55
C ASP A 232 -24.27 4.46 -24.90
N ALA A 233 -25.26 5.01 -25.57
CA ALA A 233 -26.02 6.16 -25.07
C ALA A 233 -26.97 5.81 -23.91
N LEU A 234 -27.31 4.54 -23.74
CA LEU A 234 -28.36 4.06 -22.79
C LEU A 234 -27.78 3.34 -21.57
N GLY A 235 -26.48 2.96 -21.59
CA GLY A 235 -25.86 2.25 -20.46
C GLY A 235 -24.62 1.48 -20.83
N VAL A 236 -24.39 0.36 -20.14
CA VAL A 236 -23.16 -0.41 -20.18
C VAL A 236 -23.47 -1.90 -20.33
N ASP A 237 -22.82 -2.55 -21.28
CA ASP A 237 -22.80 -4.00 -21.42
C ASP A 237 -21.56 -4.56 -20.76
N ILE A 238 -21.72 -5.45 -19.81
CA ILE A 238 -20.64 -6.16 -19.12
C ILE A 238 -20.60 -7.60 -19.62
N ASN A 239 -19.50 -7.99 -20.24
CA ASN A 239 -19.26 -9.35 -20.68
C ASN A 239 -18.39 -10.11 -19.67
N THR A 240 -18.91 -11.23 -19.21
CA THR A 240 -18.19 -12.24 -18.43
C THR A 240 -18.08 -13.52 -19.28
N ASP A 241 -17.69 -14.65 -18.72
CA ASP A 241 -17.51 -15.90 -19.46
C ASP A 241 -18.84 -16.37 -20.10
N GLY A 242 -19.02 -16.04 -21.37
CA GLY A 242 -20.17 -16.44 -22.19
C GLY A 242 -21.48 -15.69 -21.92
N GLN A 243 -21.50 -14.68 -21.06
CA GLN A 243 -22.70 -13.90 -20.74
C GLN A 243 -22.46 -12.40 -20.87
N THR A 244 -23.44 -11.70 -21.42
CA THR A 244 -23.46 -10.23 -21.48
C THR A 244 -24.69 -9.74 -20.71
N GLU A 245 -24.45 -8.86 -19.74
CA GLU A 245 -25.50 -8.27 -18.91
C GLU A 245 -25.50 -6.76 -19.06
N ARG A 246 -26.70 -6.17 -19.04
CA ARG A 246 -26.90 -4.72 -19.19
C ARG A 246 -27.05 -4.05 -17.85
N PHE A 247 -26.35 -2.90 -17.70
CA PHE A 247 -26.37 -2.06 -16.49
C PHE A 247 -26.51 -0.58 -16.88
N ASP A 248 -27.11 0.22 -15.99
CA ASP A 248 -27.20 1.67 -16.16
C ASP A 248 -25.83 2.35 -16.07
N LYS A 249 -24.95 1.84 -15.19
CA LYS A 249 -23.65 2.41 -14.88
C LYS A 249 -22.67 1.32 -14.47
N VAL A 250 -21.38 1.60 -14.70
CA VAL A 250 -20.28 0.78 -14.18
C VAL A 250 -19.32 1.61 -13.34
N VAL A 251 -18.88 1.03 -12.23
CA VAL A 251 -17.78 1.58 -11.42
C VAL A 251 -16.61 0.62 -11.46
N LEU A 252 -15.52 1.04 -12.10
CA LEU A 252 -14.28 0.28 -12.16
C LEU A 252 -13.44 0.63 -10.92
N ALA A 253 -13.40 -0.31 -9.96
CA ALA A 253 -12.69 -0.18 -8.68
C ALA A 253 -11.40 -1.03 -8.64
N CYS A 254 -10.94 -1.51 -9.77
CA CYS A 254 -9.69 -2.23 -9.97
C CYS A 254 -8.51 -1.27 -10.27
N HIS A 255 -7.34 -1.81 -10.59
CA HIS A 255 -6.20 -1.01 -11.05
C HIS A 255 -6.53 -0.24 -12.34
N SER A 256 -5.88 0.90 -12.57
CA SER A 256 -6.19 1.73 -13.73
C SER A 256 -5.84 1.07 -15.06
N ASP A 257 -4.77 0.29 -15.12
CA ASP A 257 -4.38 -0.52 -16.28
C ASP A 257 -5.38 -1.64 -16.56
N GLN A 258 -5.85 -2.34 -15.52
CA GLN A 258 -6.92 -3.32 -15.62
C GLN A 258 -8.23 -2.67 -16.08
N ALA A 259 -8.60 -1.54 -15.48
CA ALA A 259 -9.77 -0.77 -15.89
C ALA A 259 -9.70 -0.40 -17.38
N LEU A 260 -8.54 0.06 -17.86
CA LEU A 260 -8.33 0.38 -19.27
C LEU A 260 -8.45 -0.85 -20.17
N ALA A 261 -7.88 -1.98 -19.76
CA ALA A 261 -7.92 -3.23 -20.53
C ALA A 261 -9.34 -3.78 -20.68
N LEU A 262 -10.21 -3.57 -19.69
CA LEU A 262 -11.62 -3.99 -19.75
C LEU A 262 -12.45 -3.16 -20.74
N LEU A 263 -12.08 -1.90 -21.02
CA LEU A 263 -12.85 -1.00 -21.86
C LEU A 263 -12.62 -1.30 -23.35
N GLY A 264 -13.53 -2.03 -23.97
CA GLY A 264 -13.49 -2.34 -25.41
C GLY A 264 -13.65 -1.13 -26.34
N ASP A 265 -14.07 0.01 -25.79
CA ASP A 265 -14.37 1.25 -26.48
C ASP A 265 -13.71 2.47 -25.83
N ALA A 266 -12.54 2.27 -25.21
CA ALA A 266 -11.81 3.31 -24.48
C ALA A 266 -11.57 4.57 -25.33
N SER A 267 -11.96 5.72 -24.82
CA SER A 267 -11.68 7.03 -25.43
C SER A 267 -10.20 7.40 -25.30
N GLY A 268 -9.72 8.29 -26.18
CA GLY A 268 -8.34 8.78 -26.09
C GLY A 268 -8.01 9.47 -24.74
N ALA A 269 -8.99 10.05 -24.06
CA ALA A 269 -8.80 10.62 -22.72
C ALA A 269 -8.60 9.51 -21.66
N GLU A 270 -9.40 8.46 -21.70
CA GLU A 270 -9.26 7.29 -20.82
C GLU A 270 -7.92 6.59 -21.05
N GLN A 271 -7.54 6.36 -22.32
CA GLN A 271 -6.25 5.75 -22.65
C GLN A 271 -5.07 6.54 -22.06
N ARG A 272 -5.05 7.86 -22.25
CA ARG A 272 -3.98 8.70 -21.72
C ARG A 272 -3.96 8.77 -20.20
N THR A 273 -5.12 8.81 -19.57
CA THR A 273 -5.22 8.98 -18.12
C THR A 273 -4.97 7.67 -17.37
N LEU A 274 -5.68 6.60 -17.73
CA LEU A 274 -5.58 5.32 -17.04
C LEU A 274 -4.26 4.60 -17.37
N GLY A 275 -3.79 4.70 -18.62
CA GLY A 275 -2.55 4.08 -19.08
C GLY A 275 -1.27 4.78 -18.60
N ALA A 276 -1.36 6.00 -18.06
CA ALA A 276 -0.19 6.71 -17.54
C ALA A 276 0.26 6.19 -16.17
N ILE A 277 -0.57 5.44 -15.45
CA ILE A 277 -0.25 4.89 -14.13
C ILE A 277 0.24 3.47 -14.33
N ARG A 278 1.52 3.26 -14.09
CA ARG A 278 2.18 1.95 -14.18
C ARG A 278 2.09 1.22 -12.86
N TYR A 279 2.22 -0.10 -12.90
CA TYR A 279 2.21 -0.96 -11.73
C TYR A 279 3.48 -1.78 -11.64
N GLN A 280 3.99 -1.92 -10.43
CA GLN A 280 5.11 -2.79 -10.07
C GLN A 280 4.54 -4.09 -9.48
N ALA A 281 4.83 -5.21 -10.13
CA ALA A 281 4.50 -6.52 -9.59
C ALA A 281 5.36 -6.82 -8.35
N ASN A 282 4.75 -7.42 -7.34
CA ASN A 282 5.38 -7.76 -6.06
C ASN A 282 4.89 -9.12 -5.59
N ARG A 283 5.81 -10.05 -5.38
CA ARG A 283 5.50 -11.36 -4.79
C ARG A 283 5.52 -11.26 -3.27
N ALA A 284 4.41 -11.57 -2.62
CA ALA A 284 4.29 -11.66 -1.17
C ALA A 284 4.27 -13.14 -0.74
N VAL A 285 5.09 -13.50 0.24
CA VAL A 285 5.19 -14.85 0.79
C VAL A 285 4.89 -14.81 2.28
N LEU A 286 3.84 -15.52 2.72
CA LEU A 286 3.52 -15.74 4.13
C LEU A 286 4.31 -16.96 4.63
N HIS A 287 5.14 -16.77 5.65
CA HIS A 287 6.05 -17.83 6.14
C HIS A 287 6.45 -17.65 7.59
N THR A 288 7.16 -18.66 8.13
CA THR A 288 7.73 -18.67 9.49
C THR A 288 9.26 -18.77 9.51
N ASP A 289 9.93 -18.63 8.36
CA ASP A 289 11.39 -18.64 8.27
C ASP A 289 12.00 -17.33 8.79
N VAL A 290 12.60 -17.37 9.98
CA VAL A 290 13.23 -16.20 10.63
C VAL A 290 14.62 -15.89 10.10
N SER A 291 15.20 -16.72 9.23
CA SER A 291 16.56 -16.53 8.70
C SER A 291 16.69 -15.25 7.87
N VAL A 292 15.58 -14.74 7.35
CA VAL A 292 15.49 -13.49 6.58
C VAL A 292 15.62 -12.22 7.43
N LEU A 293 15.41 -12.32 8.73
CA LEU A 293 15.48 -11.18 9.66
C LEU A 293 16.95 -10.83 9.99
N PRO A 294 17.21 -9.59 10.51
CA PRO A 294 18.53 -9.21 10.99
C PRO A 294 19.10 -10.24 11.99
N ARG A 295 20.40 -10.55 11.89
CA ARG A 295 21.09 -11.41 12.88
C ARG A 295 21.03 -10.84 14.28
N GLN A 296 21.05 -9.50 14.38
CA GLN A 296 20.90 -8.79 15.64
C GLN A 296 19.41 -8.67 16.00
N ARG A 297 18.92 -9.51 16.92
CA ARG A 297 17.51 -9.44 17.37
C ARG A 297 17.07 -8.06 17.83
N ARG A 298 17.99 -7.24 18.38
CA ARG A 298 17.69 -5.84 18.75
C ARG A 298 17.38 -4.93 17.55
N ALA A 299 17.74 -5.33 16.34
CA ALA A 299 17.40 -4.64 15.11
C ALA A 299 16.07 -5.12 14.51
N TRP A 300 15.45 -6.16 15.02
CA TRP A 300 14.14 -6.61 14.55
C TRP A 300 13.11 -5.50 14.72
N ALA A 301 12.32 -5.28 13.70
CA ALA A 301 11.30 -4.25 13.65
C ALA A 301 10.05 -4.80 12.95
N ALA A 302 8.96 -4.07 13.04
CA ALA A 302 7.73 -4.43 12.32
C ALA A 302 7.98 -4.51 10.80
N TRP A 303 8.82 -3.62 10.28
CA TRP A 303 9.20 -3.51 8.86
C TRP A 303 10.72 -3.66 8.74
N ASN A 304 11.19 -4.74 8.11
CA ASN A 304 12.61 -5.03 7.95
C ASN A 304 12.98 -5.00 6.47
N TYR A 305 13.72 -3.97 6.05
CA TYR A 305 14.22 -3.83 4.70
C TYR A 305 15.54 -4.61 4.53
N GLU A 306 15.64 -5.41 3.48
CA GLU A 306 16.87 -6.06 3.05
C GLU A 306 17.33 -5.46 1.70
N ARG A 307 18.56 -4.96 1.65
CA ARG A 307 19.14 -4.43 0.42
C ARG A 307 19.68 -5.56 -0.43
N ALA A 308 19.36 -5.53 -1.73
CA ALA A 308 19.95 -6.44 -2.70
C ALA A 308 21.47 -6.22 -2.84
N ASP A 309 22.22 -7.30 -3.03
CA ASP A 309 23.64 -7.24 -3.37
C ASP A 309 23.84 -6.80 -4.83
N ALA A 310 25.06 -6.30 -5.16
CA ALA A 310 25.39 -5.78 -6.47
C ALA A 310 25.28 -6.79 -7.64
N GLY A 311 25.13 -8.08 -7.35
CA GLY A 311 24.96 -9.14 -8.35
C GLY A 311 23.52 -9.54 -8.65
N THR A 312 22.56 -9.07 -7.83
CA THR A 312 21.13 -9.17 -8.07
C THR A 312 20.63 -7.85 -8.63
N ASP A 313 19.38 -7.77 -9.03
CA ASP A 313 18.79 -6.47 -9.41
C ASP A 313 18.87 -5.51 -8.23
N ALA A 314 19.95 -4.71 -8.19
CA ALA A 314 20.34 -3.84 -7.09
C ALA A 314 19.27 -2.81 -6.71
N ASN A 315 18.27 -2.62 -7.57
CA ASN A 315 17.14 -1.72 -7.39
C ASN A 315 15.93 -2.41 -6.77
N GLN A 316 15.93 -3.74 -6.68
CA GLN A 316 14.80 -4.49 -6.12
C GLN A 316 14.59 -4.16 -4.65
N VAL A 317 13.34 -3.94 -4.28
CA VAL A 317 12.93 -3.72 -2.89
C VAL A 317 12.54 -5.06 -2.29
N CYS A 318 13.20 -5.45 -1.21
CA CYS A 318 12.88 -6.61 -0.39
C CYS A 318 12.49 -6.17 1.01
N LEU A 319 11.35 -6.65 1.49
CA LEU A 319 10.79 -6.33 2.80
C LEU A 319 10.34 -7.59 3.52
N HIS A 320 10.58 -7.62 4.83
CA HIS A 320 10.08 -8.67 5.71
C HIS A 320 9.23 -8.01 6.82
N TYR A 321 7.92 -8.17 6.72
CA TYR A 321 6.97 -7.68 7.72
C TYR A 321 6.89 -8.69 8.87
N LEU A 322 7.30 -8.29 10.07
CA LEU A 322 7.20 -9.10 11.29
C LEU A 322 5.80 -8.93 11.87
N LEU A 323 4.90 -9.84 11.51
CA LEU A 323 3.49 -9.71 11.79
C LEU A 323 3.15 -9.75 13.27
N ASN A 324 3.93 -10.43 14.10
CA ASN A 324 3.75 -10.44 15.56
C ASN A 324 3.92 -9.06 16.22
N LEU A 325 4.58 -8.09 15.54
CA LEU A 325 4.65 -6.70 15.98
C LEU A 325 3.53 -5.84 15.37
N LEU A 326 3.05 -6.23 14.18
CA LEU A 326 2.03 -5.50 13.43
C LEU A 326 0.62 -5.86 13.87
N GLN A 327 0.36 -7.13 14.18
CA GLN A 327 -0.94 -7.66 14.56
C GLN A 327 -0.85 -8.42 15.89
N PRO A 328 -1.89 -8.40 16.74
CA PRO A 328 -1.93 -9.18 17.97
C PRO A 328 -2.16 -10.66 17.67
N LEU A 329 -1.15 -11.34 17.13
CA LEU A 329 -1.20 -12.76 16.81
C LEU A 329 -1.04 -13.60 18.07
N PRO A 330 -1.84 -14.68 18.25
CA PRO A 330 -1.75 -15.55 19.41
C PRO A 330 -0.63 -16.60 19.30
N PHE A 331 0.14 -16.59 18.21
CA PHE A 331 1.19 -17.56 17.94
C PHE A 331 2.48 -17.27 18.72
N ALA A 332 3.11 -18.31 19.26
CA ALA A 332 4.46 -18.24 19.81
C ALA A 332 5.52 -18.16 18.70
N GLN A 333 5.24 -18.74 17.54
CA GLN A 333 6.09 -18.68 16.36
C GLN A 333 6.10 -17.27 15.76
N THR A 334 7.25 -16.92 15.19
CA THR A 334 7.40 -15.70 14.39
C THR A 334 6.73 -15.89 13.05
N VAL A 335 5.78 -15.03 12.71
CA VAL A 335 5.06 -15.02 11.45
C VAL A 335 5.50 -13.81 10.63
N LEU A 336 5.79 -14.04 9.37
CA LEU A 336 6.35 -13.06 8.45
C LEU A 336 5.55 -13.02 7.14
N VAL A 337 5.46 -11.84 6.57
CA VAL A 337 5.20 -11.67 5.14
C VAL A 337 6.43 -11.05 4.51
N SER A 338 7.06 -11.76 3.58
CA SER A 338 8.18 -11.23 2.81
C SER A 338 7.71 -10.78 1.43
N LEU A 339 8.02 -9.52 1.10
CA LEU A 339 7.75 -8.95 -0.22
C LEU A 339 9.03 -8.99 -1.04
N ASN A 340 8.99 -9.66 -2.19
CA ASN A 340 10.11 -9.86 -3.11
C ASN A 340 11.37 -10.39 -2.38
N PRO A 341 11.33 -11.53 -1.70
CA PRO A 341 12.48 -12.07 -0.98
C PRO A 341 13.66 -12.27 -1.95
N LEU A 342 14.86 -11.79 -1.55
CA LEU A 342 16.09 -11.88 -2.35
C LEU A 342 16.68 -13.29 -2.39
N ARG A 343 16.28 -14.12 -1.46
CA ARG A 343 16.65 -15.55 -1.37
C ARG A 343 15.39 -16.37 -1.25
N GLU A 344 15.48 -17.60 -1.65
CA GLU A 344 14.38 -18.54 -1.50
C GLU A 344 14.07 -18.74 -0.01
N ILE A 345 12.79 -18.62 0.33
CA ILE A 345 12.27 -18.98 1.66
C ILE A 345 12.21 -20.51 1.73
N ASP A 346 12.66 -21.10 2.83
CA ASP A 346 12.57 -22.54 3.04
C ASP A 346 11.13 -23.02 2.79
N PRO A 347 10.89 -23.90 1.80
CA PRO A 347 9.54 -24.36 1.47
C PRO A 347 8.77 -24.96 2.64
N SER A 348 9.46 -25.56 3.62
CA SER A 348 8.84 -26.13 4.83
C SER A 348 8.24 -25.07 5.75
N HIS A 349 8.64 -23.82 5.60
CA HIS A 349 8.15 -22.67 6.36
C HIS A 349 7.15 -21.81 5.58
N VAL A 350 6.90 -22.09 4.31
CA VAL A 350 5.97 -21.32 3.47
C VAL A 350 4.53 -21.79 3.69
N HIS A 351 3.64 -20.86 3.99
CA HIS A 351 2.22 -21.11 4.20
C HIS A 351 1.36 -20.67 3.01
N ALA A 352 1.71 -19.55 2.36
CA ALA A 352 1.01 -19.04 1.18
C ALA A 352 1.89 -18.06 0.38
N SER A 353 1.55 -17.85 -0.90
CA SER A 353 2.17 -16.84 -1.76
C SER A 353 1.11 -16.12 -2.56
N PHE A 354 1.31 -14.81 -2.78
CA PHE A 354 0.39 -13.94 -3.49
C PHE A 354 1.16 -13.02 -4.44
N ASP A 355 0.60 -12.77 -5.60
CA ASP A 355 1.09 -11.77 -6.54
C ASP A 355 0.26 -10.49 -6.38
N TYR A 356 0.91 -9.45 -5.84
CA TYR A 356 0.36 -8.12 -5.72
C TYR A 356 0.97 -7.18 -6.75
N ALA A 357 0.31 -6.06 -7.00
CA ALA A 357 0.87 -5.00 -7.82
C ALA A 357 0.57 -3.63 -7.20
N HIS A 358 1.59 -2.78 -7.17
CA HIS A 358 1.49 -1.45 -6.56
C HIS A 358 1.71 -0.35 -7.61
N PRO A 359 0.92 0.74 -7.57
CA PRO A 359 1.08 1.83 -8.51
C PRO A 359 2.40 2.59 -8.30
N VAL A 360 3.01 3.01 -9.41
CA VAL A 360 4.24 3.81 -9.42
C VAL A 360 3.89 5.27 -9.61
N PHE A 361 4.25 6.13 -8.65
CA PHE A 361 3.86 7.53 -8.60
C PHE A 361 4.90 8.49 -9.18
N ASP A 362 5.26 8.28 -10.45
CA ASP A 362 6.08 9.23 -11.18
C ASP A 362 5.30 10.49 -11.61
N LEU A 363 5.98 11.43 -12.27
CA LEU A 363 5.36 12.68 -12.74
C LEU A 363 4.20 12.44 -13.71
N ALA A 364 4.24 11.38 -14.53
CA ALA A 364 3.16 11.04 -15.44
C ALA A 364 1.91 10.59 -14.67
N ALA A 365 2.09 9.71 -13.69
CA ALA A 365 1.03 9.24 -12.81
C ALA A 365 0.38 10.41 -12.03
N ILE A 366 1.17 11.31 -11.44
CA ILE A 366 0.66 12.47 -10.69
C ILE A 366 -0.13 13.44 -11.59
N ARG A 367 0.30 13.64 -12.84
CA ARG A 367 -0.46 14.43 -13.82
C ARG A 367 -1.77 13.73 -14.21
N ALA A 368 -1.74 12.44 -14.41
CA ALA A 368 -2.91 11.64 -14.76
C ALA A 368 -3.96 11.64 -13.64
N GLN A 369 -3.56 11.53 -12.37
CA GLN A 369 -4.47 11.63 -11.22
C GLN A 369 -5.34 12.89 -11.27
N ARG A 370 -4.78 14.03 -11.69
CA ARG A 370 -5.52 15.30 -11.82
C ARG A 370 -6.60 15.25 -12.93
N GLN A 371 -6.48 14.33 -13.89
CA GLN A 371 -7.41 14.19 -15.02
C GLN A 371 -8.57 13.22 -14.73
N VAL A 372 -8.46 12.39 -13.68
CA VAL A 372 -9.46 11.37 -13.35
C VAL A 372 -10.84 11.98 -13.10
N ALA A 373 -10.91 13.16 -12.48
CA ALA A 373 -12.16 13.86 -12.25
C ALA A 373 -12.93 14.17 -13.55
N ALA A 374 -12.21 14.45 -14.64
CA ALA A 374 -12.81 14.74 -15.95
C ALA A 374 -13.36 13.49 -16.68
N LEU A 375 -13.01 12.29 -16.22
CA LEU A 375 -13.52 11.04 -16.79
C LEU A 375 -14.82 10.58 -16.11
N GLN A 376 -15.08 11.03 -14.88
CA GLN A 376 -16.18 10.54 -14.06
C GLN A 376 -17.54 10.81 -14.69
N GLY A 377 -18.41 9.79 -14.68
CA GLY A 377 -19.77 9.86 -15.21
C GLY A 377 -19.88 9.88 -16.74
N ARG A 378 -18.76 10.01 -17.45
CA ARG A 378 -18.78 9.97 -18.92
C ARG A 378 -19.05 8.54 -19.40
N ARG A 379 -19.94 8.43 -20.40
CA ARG A 379 -20.30 7.13 -20.97
C ARG A 379 -20.71 6.11 -19.90
N HIS A 380 -21.46 6.54 -18.89
CA HIS A 380 -21.96 5.72 -17.79
C HIS A 380 -20.89 5.06 -16.92
N SER A 381 -19.63 5.54 -16.95
CA SER A 381 -18.50 4.92 -16.28
C SER A 381 -17.91 5.82 -15.21
N TYR A 382 -17.48 5.17 -14.12
CA TYR A 382 -16.80 5.80 -12.99
C TYR A 382 -15.55 5.01 -12.63
N PHE A 383 -14.54 5.69 -12.12
CA PHE A 383 -13.25 5.10 -11.76
C PHE A 383 -12.90 5.46 -10.32
N CYS A 384 -12.54 4.48 -9.51
CA CYS A 384 -12.04 4.70 -8.18
C CYS A 384 -10.96 3.67 -7.83
N GLY A 385 -10.14 3.98 -6.82
CA GLY A 385 -9.08 3.11 -6.36
C GLY A 385 -8.00 3.89 -5.64
N ALA A 386 -7.13 3.19 -4.93
CA ALA A 386 -6.02 3.80 -4.19
C ALA A 386 -5.03 4.56 -5.11
N TRP A 387 -4.95 4.18 -6.37
CA TRP A 387 -4.11 4.80 -7.41
C TRP A 387 -4.50 6.26 -7.72
N THR A 388 -5.69 6.71 -7.29
CA THR A 388 -6.11 8.11 -7.44
C THR A 388 -5.48 9.06 -6.43
N GLY A 389 -4.77 8.53 -5.42
CA GLY A 389 -4.03 9.24 -4.39
C GLY A 389 -2.61 8.70 -4.23
N TYR A 390 -2.18 8.45 -3.01
CA TYR A 390 -0.84 7.93 -2.68
C TYR A 390 -0.74 6.40 -2.67
N GLY A 391 -1.80 5.68 -3.00
CA GLY A 391 -1.82 4.21 -3.06
C GLY A 391 -2.29 3.53 -1.78
N PHE A 392 -2.89 4.25 -0.84
CA PHE A 392 -3.29 3.69 0.46
C PHE A 392 -4.80 3.48 0.56
N HIS A 393 -5.21 2.70 1.56
CA HIS A 393 -6.61 2.37 1.83
C HIS A 393 -7.52 3.60 1.95
N GLU A 394 -7.05 4.65 2.64
CA GLU A 394 -7.77 5.92 2.77
C GLU A 394 -8.03 6.57 1.41
N ASP A 395 -7.05 6.51 0.48
CA ASP A 395 -7.20 7.08 -0.86
C ASP A 395 -8.25 6.32 -1.67
N GLY A 396 -8.21 4.98 -1.60
CA GLY A 396 -9.22 4.12 -2.22
C GLY A 396 -10.62 4.38 -1.69
N LEU A 397 -10.75 4.50 -0.35
CA LEU A 397 -12.02 4.79 0.29
C LEU A 397 -12.54 6.18 -0.10
N LYS A 398 -11.70 7.22 -0.05
CA LYS A 398 -12.08 8.59 -0.44
C LYS A 398 -12.53 8.65 -1.89
N SER A 399 -11.82 7.99 -2.81
CA SER A 399 -12.20 7.95 -4.22
C SER A 399 -13.55 7.27 -4.43
N GLY A 400 -13.79 6.15 -3.73
CA GLY A 400 -15.07 5.47 -3.76
C GLY A 400 -16.23 6.28 -3.17
N LEU A 401 -15.99 7.03 -2.08
CA LEU A 401 -16.97 7.94 -1.51
C LEU A 401 -17.31 9.12 -2.46
N ALA A 402 -16.30 9.67 -3.14
CA ALA A 402 -16.49 10.73 -4.12
C ALA A 402 -17.34 10.26 -5.32
N VAL A 403 -17.09 9.06 -5.83
CA VAL A 403 -17.90 8.44 -6.89
C VAL A 403 -19.34 8.22 -6.41
N ALA A 404 -19.54 7.70 -5.20
CA ALA A 404 -20.88 7.52 -4.65
C ALA A 404 -21.65 8.86 -4.54
N ALA A 405 -20.98 9.92 -4.09
CA ALA A 405 -21.57 11.24 -4.01
C ALA A 405 -21.99 11.78 -5.39
N GLN A 406 -21.18 11.58 -6.42
CA GLN A 406 -21.53 11.99 -7.79
C GLN A 406 -22.72 11.20 -8.34
N ILE A 407 -22.78 9.88 -8.10
CA ILE A 407 -23.89 9.04 -8.53
C ILE A 407 -25.20 9.51 -7.85
N LYS A 408 -25.15 9.80 -6.54
CA LYS A 408 -26.31 10.31 -5.79
C LYS A 408 -26.82 11.67 -6.28
N ALA A 409 -25.92 12.51 -6.80
CA ALA A 409 -26.27 13.86 -7.25
C ALA A 409 -26.84 13.90 -8.69
N LEU A 410 -27.02 12.75 -9.36
CA LEU A 410 -27.58 12.73 -10.71
C LEU A 410 -29.06 13.15 -10.71
N PRO A 411 -29.47 14.11 -11.57
CA PRO A 411 -30.86 14.52 -11.66
C PRO A 411 -31.75 13.42 -12.23
N GLY A 412 -32.98 13.33 -11.74
CA GLY A 412 -34.04 12.47 -12.31
C GLY A 412 -33.96 10.98 -11.94
N GLN A 413 -33.09 10.59 -11.03
CA GLN A 413 -33.14 9.26 -10.43
C GLN A 413 -33.99 9.34 -9.16
N ASP A 414 -35.24 8.87 -9.25
CA ASP A 414 -36.05 8.60 -8.07
C ASP A 414 -35.41 7.37 -7.39
N TRP A 415 -34.60 7.64 -6.37
CA TRP A 415 -33.99 6.60 -5.51
C TRP A 415 -35.09 6.03 -4.59
N GLY A 416 -36.22 5.60 -5.17
CA GLY A 416 -37.25 4.94 -4.41
C GLY A 416 -36.62 3.89 -3.51
N THR A 417 -36.99 3.90 -2.24
CA THR A 417 -36.58 2.89 -1.24
C THR A 417 -36.77 1.50 -1.82
N LEU A 418 -35.70 0.90 -2.34
CA LEU A 418 -35.67 -0.53 -2.63
C LEU A 418 -35.78 -1.24 -1.27
N GLN A 419 -36.96 -1.78 -0.98
CA GLN A 419 -37.25 -2.58 0.21
C GLN A 419 -36.46 -3.88 0.20
#